data_484b6e7383f278b27ecf892c104c4b00
#
_entry.id   484b6e7383f278b27ecf892c104c4b00
#
_cell.length_a   1.000
_cell.length_b   1.000
_cell.length_c   1.000
_cell.angle_alpha   90.00
_cell.angle_beta   90.00
_cell.angle_gamma   90.00
#
_symmetry.space_group_name_H-M   'P 1'
#
loop_
_entity.id
_entity.type
_entity.pdbx_description
1 polymer ?
#
loop_
_entity_poly.entity_id
_entity_poly.type
_entity_poly.pdbx_seq_one_letter_code
_entity_poly.pdbx_strand_id
1 'polypeptide(L)'
;MSADPDELDDATLERIFTDYIVPTLFAGKSASDAPVGAIVGAQPGAGKTRVVAAVGHELAPSAVIVGDDLRKFHPGHDAAMARDPLGMPALTAHAAGTWVDRAVQEACDRGISLVIETTFRRPETVLRTAQRLRDAGHQVHVYALAVPSAVSRLGTVQRYVAQLEEHGAGRWTHSQFHDDAVTMMPETLERVVDAGLVDELHVVDRSGRDLYIAQPGTDGAAARRALDVGRTLQTMTPQAATSWVQEYARCSRVLLEASEKNPDVVATLAELGRQGEPIAQAAGTDVAAAQLSDAVATVRRAQLQVARPRPLAAGPAASSLRIHLGERPRNVGPSRGGPSIER
;
A
#
# COMPACT_ATOMS: atom_id res chain seq x y z
N MET A 1 13.68 3.64 25.23
CA MET A 1 12.92 3.15 24.06
C MET A 1 13.58 1.84 23.66
N SER A 2 12.91 0.72 23.84
CA SER A 2 13.42 -0.58 23.39
C SER A 2 13.34 -0.55 21.86
N ALA A 3 14.48 -0.78 21.19
CA ALA A 3 14.49 -0.96 19.74
C ALA A 3 13.57 -2.13 19.38
N ASP A 4 12.76 -1.99 18.35
CA ASP A 4 11.96 -3.08 17.81
C ASP A 4 12.94 -4.16 17.35
N PRO A 5 12.86 -5.41 17.85
CA PRO A 5 13.81 -6.46 17.50
C PRO A 5 13.81 -6.82 16.01
N ASP A 6 12.81 -6.35 15.26
CA ASP A 6 12.67 -6.55 13.82
C ASP A 6 13.19 -5.35 12.98
N GLU A 7 13.66 -4.25 13.62
CA GLU A 7 14.22 -3.08 12.94
C GLU A 7 15.70 -3.30 12.64
N LEU A 8 16.07 -3.18 11.36
CA LEU A 8 17.46 -3.32 10.93
C LEU A 8 18.28 -2.12 11.41
N ASP A 9 19.50 -2.38 11.89
CA ASP A 9 20.45 -1.33 12.24
C ASP A 9 21.01 -0.62 10.98
N ASP A 10 21.56 0.58 11.19
CA ASP A 10 22.09 1.42 10.11
C ASP A 10 23.20 0.72 9.31
N ALA A 11 24.06 -0.07 9.97
CA ALA A 11 25.15 -0.79 9.31
C ALA A 11 24.61 -1.90 8.38
N THR A 12 23.57 -2.60 8.81
CA THR A 12 22.87 -3.61 8.00
C THR A 12 22.12 -2.97 6.84
N LEU A 13 21.41 -1.85 7.07
CA LEU A 13 20.75 -1.09 6.02
C LEU A 13 21.72 -0.61 4.96
N GLU A 14 22.90 -0.07 5.38
CA GLU A 14 23.97 0.37 4.48
C GLU A 14 24.53 -0.77 3.67
N ARG A 15 24.88 -1.88 4.30
CA ARG A 15 25.46 -3.05 3.63
C ARG A 15 24.50 -3.62 2.57
N ILE A 16 23.22 -3.78 2.92
CA ILE A 16 22.21 -4.27 1.96
C ILE A 16 22.06 -3.28 0.79
N PHE A 17 22.04 -1.99 1.07
CA PHE A 17 21.97 -0.98 0.04
C PHE A 17 23.15 -1.07 -0.94
N THR A 18 24.37 -1.08 -0.42
CA THR A 18 25.58 -1.07 -1.23
C THR A 18 25.80 -2.38 -1.99
N ASP A 19 25.60 -3.54 -1.33
CA ASP A 19 25.94 -4.84 -1.90
C ASP A 19 24.88 -5.39 -2.85
N TYR A 20 23.59 -5.00 -2.66
CA TYR A 20 22.48 -5.60 -3.42
C TYR A 20 21.61 -4.58 -4.16
N ILE A 21 21.28 -3.45 -3.54
CA ILE A 21 20.34 -2.50 -4.15
C ILE A 21 21.04 -1.64 -5.20
N VAL A 22 22.20 -1.09 -4.90
CA VAL A 22 22.97 -0.28 -5.86
C VAL A 22 23.27 -1.06 -7.13
N PRO A 23 23.81 -2.28 -7.11
CA PRO A 23 24.01 -3.06 -8.33
C PRO A 23 22.71 -3.35 -9.08
N THR A 24 21.60 -3.56 -8.37
CA THR A 24 20.30 -3.85 -8.99
C THR A 24 19.72 -2.63 -9.70
N LEU A 25 19.79 -1.45 -9.10
CA LEU A 25 19.16 -0.25 -9.64
C LEU A 25 20.05 0.49 -10.66
N PHE A 26 21.36 0.45 -10.49
CA PHE A 26 22.29 1.34 -11.18
C PHE A 26 23.27 0.64 -12.14
N ALA A 27 23.22 -0.71 -12.27
CA ALA A 27 24.05 -1.40 -13.24
C ALA A 27 23.75 -0.90 -14.67
N GLY A 28 24.81 -0.51 -15.40
CA GLY A 28 24.69 -0.01 -16.77
C GLY A 28 24.04 1.36 -16.91
N LYS A 29 23.83 2.09 -15.80
CA LYS A 29 23.35 3.49 -15.83
C LYS A 29 24.54 4.44 -15.81
N SER A 30 24.40 5.57 -16.51
CA SER A 30 25.44 6.59 -16.62
C SER A 30 24.85 7.97 -16.33
N ALA A 31 25.72 8.92 -15.97
CA ALA A 31 25.36 10.31 -15.86
C ALA A 31 24.79 10.85 -17.17
N SER A 32 23.87 11.79 -17.04
CA SER A 32 23.29 12.56 -18.12
C SER A 32 23.73 14.01 -18.02
N ASP A 33 23.95 14.68 -19.15
CA ASP A 33 24.22 16.12 -19.19
C ASP A 33 22.99 16.97 -18.78
N ALA A 34 21.81 16.41 -18.91
CA ALA A 34 20.53 16.99 -18.48
C ALA A 34 19.70 15.92 -17.76
N PRO A 35 20.06 15.58 -16.49
CA PRO A 35 19.37 14.52 -15.78
C PRO A 35 17.93 14.92 -15.43
N VAL A 36 17.02 13.95 -15.52
CA VAL A 36 15.60 14.11 -15.20
C VAL A 36 15.24 13.24 -13.99
N GLY A 37 14.58 13.84 -13.02
CA GLY A 37 13.93 13.13 -11.92
C GLY A 37 12.40 13.08 -12.13
N ALA A 38 11.88 11.97 -12.59
CA ALA A 38 10.44 11.79 -12.80
C ALA A 38 9.76 11.21 -11.54
N ILE A 39 8.77 11.92 -11.01
CA ILE A 39 7.98 11.50 -9.85
C ILE A 39 6.60 11.04 -10.33
N VAL A 40 6.34 9.74 -10.27
CA VAL A 40 5.06 9.14 -10.69
C VAL A 40 4.19 8.90 -9.45
N GLY A 41 3.12 9.67 -9.33
CA GLY A 41 2.24 9.68 -8.16
C GLY A 41 0.85 9.14 -8.43
N ALA A 42 0.37 8.24 -7.58
CA ALA A 42 -1.03 7.82 -7.53
C ALA A 42 -1.32 6.99 -6.27
N GLN A 43 -2.60 6.93 -5.92
CA GLN A 43 -3.07 6.01 -4.88
C GLN A 43 -2.76 4.53 -5.25
N PRO A 44 -2.69 3.63 -4.24
CA PRO A 44 -2.55 2.19 -4.48
C PRO A 44 -3.62 1.66 -5.44
N GLY A 45 -3.25 0.71 -6.30
CA GLY A 45 -4.16 0.11 -7.28
C GLY A 45 -4.52 0.95 -8.51
N ALA A 46 -4.00 2.18 -8.63
CA ALA A 46 -4.26 3.06 -9.77
C ALA A 46 -3.60 2.60 -11.09
N GLY A 47 -2.66 1.66 -11.05
CA GLY A 47 -1.97 1.15 -12.25
C GLY A 47 -0.68 1.88 -12.60
N LYS A 48 0.02 2.45 -11.60
CA LYS A 48 1.30 3.17 -11.74
C LYS A 48 2.36 2.43 -12.54
N THR A 49 2.46 1.11 -12.38
CA THR A 49 3.50 0.28 -13.01
C THR A 49 3.64 0.52 -14.52
N ARG A 50 2.51 0.70 -15.22
CA ARG A 50 2.53 0.99 -16.66
C ARG A 50 3.17 2.35 -16.96
N VAL A 51 2.78 3.38 -16.23
CA VAL A 51 3.32 4.74 -16.42
C VAL A 51 4.79 4.79 -16.03
N VAL A 52 5.17 4.17 -14.90
CA VAL A 52 6.57 4.04 -14.46
C VAL A 52 7.43 3.36 -15.55
N ALA A 53 6.94 2.28 -16.14
CA ALA A 53 7.65 1.59 -17.21
C ALA A 53 7.78 2.44 -18.47
N ALA A 54 6.72 3.15 -18.88
CA ALA A 54 6.73 4.02 -20.05
C ALA A 54 7.71 5.19 -19.88
N VAL A 55 7.62 5.90 -18.75
CA VAL A 55 8.52 7.01 -18.42
C VAL A 55 9.96 6.53 -18.25
N GLY A 56 10.16 5.36 -17.62
CA GLY A 56 11.49 4.77 -17.47
C GLY A 56 12.12 4.37 -18.80
N HIS A 57 11.33 3.95 -19.78
CA HIS A 57 11.80 3.68 -21.13
C HIS A 57 12.16 4.99 -21.89
N GLU A 58 11.33 6.02 -21.74
CA GLU A 58 11.56 7.33 -22.35
C GLU A 58 12.84 7.99 -21.83
N LEU A 59 13.08 7.91 -20.53
CA LEU A 59 14.25 8.49 -19.86
C LEU A 59 15.48 7.55 -19.84
N ALA A 60 15.45 6.45 -20.60
CA ALA A 60 16.57 5.47 -20.58
C ALA A 60 17.89 6.11 -21.08
N PRO A 61 19.03 5.81 -20.40
CA PRO A 61 19.20 4.90 -19.27
C PRO A 61 18.89 5.55 -17.92
N SER A 62 17.76 5.23 -17.31
CA SER A 62 17.31 5.76 -16.03
C SER A 62 17.24 4.70 -14.93
N ALA A 63 17.38 5.10 -13.67
CA ALA A 63 17.12 4.23 -12.54
C ALA A 63 15.61 4.26 -12.21
N VAL A 64 14.97 3.09 -12.04
CA VAL A 64 13.56 2.99 -11.66
C VAL A 64 13.46 2.55 -10.21
N ILE A 65 12.93 3.43 -9.36
CA ILE A 65 12.86 3.26 -7.91
C ILE A 65 11.39 3.02 -7.51
N VAL A 66 11.08 1.78 -7.17
CA VAL A 66 9.77 1.34 -6.68
C VAL A 66 9.93 0.82 -5.27
N GLY A 67 9.42 1.55 -4.28
CA GLY A 67 9.62 1.22 -2.87
C GLY A 67 9.13 -0.18 -2.48
N ASP A 68 8.07 -0.67 -3.12
CA ASP A 68 7.56 -2.02 -2.89
C ASP A 68 8.54 -3.11 -3.35
N ASP A 69 9.29 -2.86 -4.43
CA ASP A 69 10.29 -3.81 -4.95
C ASP A 69 11.52 -3.89 -4.05
N LEU A 70 11.80 -2.85 -3.28
CA LEU A 70 12.92 -2.84 -2.34
C LEU A 70 12.63 -3.66 -1.08
N ARG A 71 11.37 -3.94 -0.76
CA ARG A 71 10.98 -4.76 0.41
C ARG A 71 11.59 -6.16 0.38
N LYS A 72 11.79 -6.75 -0.80
CA LYS A 72 12.39 -8.08 -0.98
C LYS A 72 13.84 -8.19 -0.49
N PHE A 73 14.54 -7.07 -0.36
CA PHE A 73 15.89 -7.05 0.19
C PHE A 73 15.93 -7.12 1.71
N HIS A 74 14.79 -6.95 2.39
CA HIS A 74 14.71 -7.11 3.84
C HIS A 74 14.88 -8.59 4.22
N PRO A 75 15.82 -8.94 5.12
CA PRO A 75 16.10 -10.34 5.46
C PRO A 75 14.88 -11.11 5.98
N GLY A 76 13.97 -10.42 6.66
CA GLY A 76 12.73 -11.00 7.18
C GLY A 76 11.58 -11.07 6.19
N HIS A 77 11.73 -10.59 4.93
CA HIS A 77 10.63 -10.49 3.96
C HIS A 77 9.93 -11.82 3.72
N ASP A 78 10.67 -12.86 3.31
CA ASP A 78 10.09 -14.14 2.92
C ASP A 78 9.45 -14.88 4.11
N ALA A 79 10.10 -14.80 5.29
CA ALA A 79 9.56 -15.36 6.52
C ALA A 79 8.27 -14.64 6.95
N ALA A 80 8.21 -13.32 6.80
CA ALA A 80 7.00 -12.54 7.07
C ALA A 80 5.90 -12.85 6.06
N MET A 81 6.22 -12.94 4.77
CA MET A 81 5.24 -13.35 3.74
C MET A 81 4.65 -14.73 3.99
N ALA A 82 5.47 -15.69 4.46
CA ALA A 82 4.98 -17.04 4.78
C ALA A 82 4.12 -17.09 6.06
N ARG A 83 4.45 -16.29 7.07
CA ARG A 83 3.79 -16.33 8.39
C ARG A 83 2.61 -15.36 8.50
N ASP A 84 2.79 -14.13 8.06
CA ASP A 84 1.83 -13.03 8.15
C ASP A 84 1.96 -12.08 6.93
N PRO A 85 1.41 -12.45 5.77
CA PRO A 85 1.47 -11.62 4.57
C PRO A 85 0.86 -10.23 4.76
N LEU A 86 -0.10 -10.10 5.69
CA LEU A 86 -0.78 -8.84 5.98
C LEU A 86 0.09 -7.89 6.81
N GLY A 87 0.92 -8.43 7.71
CA GLY A 87 1.85 -7.68 8.55
C GLY A 87 3.18 -7.36 7.86
N MET A 88 3.58 -8.11 6.82
CA MET A 88 4.85 -7.92 6.12
C MET A 88 5.11 -6.47 5.66
N PRO A 89 4.11 -5.72 5.13
CA PRO A 89 4.35 -4.33 4.73
C PRO A 89 4.75 -3.41 5.89
N ALA A 90 4.23 -3.65 7.10
CA ALA A 90 4.61 -2.88 8.29
C ALA A 90 6.05 -3.19 8.71
N LEU A 91 6.40 -4.48 8.79
CA LEU A 91 7.74 -4.94 9.12
C LEU A 91 8.84 -4.32 8.23
N THR A 92 8.59 -4.25 6.94
CA THR A 92 9.61 -3.81 5.96
C THR A 92 9.55 -2.32 5.64
N ALA A 93 8.62 -1.56 6.26
CA ALA A 93 8.34 -0.18 5.87
C ALA A 93 9.52 0.76 6.08
N HIS A 94 10.18 0.67 7.25
CA HIS A 94 11.33 1.53 7.61
C HIS A 94 12.49 1.30 6.64
N ALA A 95 12.91 0.06 6.47
CA ALA A 95 14.01 -0.31 5.59
C ALA A 95 13.76 0.12 4.13
N ALA A 96 12.57 -0.21 3.59
CA ALA A 96 12.22 0.18 2.23
C ALA A 96 12.21 1.70 2.04
N GLY A 97 11.69 2.46 3.00
CA GLY A 97 11.71 3.93 2.97
C GLY A 97 13.13 4.49 2.98
N THR A 98 14.00 3.97 3.86
CA THR A 98 15.41 4.36 3.93
C THR A 98 16.14 4.06 2.61
N TRP A 99 15.91 2.90 2.01
CA TRP A 99 16.54 2.54 0.74
C TRP A 99 16.02 3.37 -0.45
N VAL A 100 14.75 3.77 -0.47
CA VAL A 100 14.23 4.72 -1.46
C VAL A 100 14.96 6.06 -1.33
N ASP A 101 15.06 6.61 -0.12
CA ASP A 101 15.75 7.89 0.12
C ASP A 101 17.23 7.83 -0.30
N ARG A 102 17.92 6.71 -0.01
CA ARG A 102 19.32 6.48 -0.42
C ARG A 102 19.45 6.30 -1.94
N ALA A 103 18.54 5.58 -2.58
CA ALA A 103 18.56 5.40 -4.02
C ALA A 103 18.34 6.73 -4.79
N VAL A 104 17.48 7.60 -4.27
CA VAL A 104 17.34 8.96 -4.81
C VAL A 104 18.62 9.74 -4.65
N GLN A 105 19.27 9.69 -3.47
CA GLN A 105 20.55 10.36 -3.24
C GLN A 105 21.64 9.85 -4.16
N GLU A 106 21.77 8.52 -4.30
CA GLU A 106 22.76 7.89 -5.19
C GLU A 106 22.58 8.31 -6.65
N ALA A 107 21.33 8.38 -7.14
CA ALA A 107 21.03 8.89 -8.48
C ALA A 107 21.46 10.36 -8.62
N CYS A 108 21.16 11.20 -7.61
CA CYS A 108 21.56 12.59 -7.57
C CYS A 108 23.09 12.75 -7.61
N ASP A 109 23.81 12.02 -6.77
CA ASP A 109 25.26 12.11 -6.66
C ASP A 109 25.99 11.67 -7.95
N ARG A 110 25.35 10.78 -8.71
CA ARG A 110 25.87 10.30 -10.00
C ARG A 110 25.35 11.06 -11.21
N GLY A 111 24.43 12.01 -11.06
CA GLY A 111 23.78 12.69 -12.18
C GLY A 111 22.97 11.74 -13.10
N ILE A 112 22.38 10.68 -12.54
CA ILE A 112 21.64 9.67 -13.30
C ILE A 112 20.15 10.05 -13.31
N SER A 113 19.52 10.04 -14.49
CA SER A 113 18.06 10.17 -14.60
C SER A 113 17.35 9.05 -13.86
N LEU A 114 16.22 9.37 -13.20
CA LEU A 114 15.51 8.40 -12.37
C LEU A 114 13.99 8.56 -12.47
N VAL A 115 13.28 7.47 -12.22
CA VAL A 115 11.83 7.43 -12.05
C VAL A 115 11.52 6.94 -10.66
N ILE A 116 10.73 7.68 -9.89
CA ILE A 116 10.35 7.35 -8.52
C ILE A 116 8.86 7.11 -8.47
N GLU A 117 8.44 5.89 -8.02
CA GLU A 117 7.05 5.61 -7.73
C GLU A 117 6.68 6.09 -6.32
N THR A 118 5.59 6.85 -6.19
CA THR A 118 5.08 7.32 -4.91
C THR A 118 3.55 7.27 -4.84
N THR A 119 3.00 7.41 -3.64
CA THR A 119 1.55 7.47 -3.43
C THR A 119 0.99 8.88 -3.31
N PHE A 120 1.83 9.92 -3.29
CA PHE A 120 1.44 11.31 -2.99
C PHE A 120 0.65 11.48 -1.69
N ARG A 121 0.77 10.53 -0.77
CA ARG A 121 0.08 10.56 0.53
C ARG A 121 0.69 11.56 1.51
N ARG A 122 1.98 11.84 1.39
CA ARG A 122 2.75 12.71 2.28
C ARG A 122 3.37 13.87 1.50
N PRO A 123 2.76 15.06 1.53
CA PRO A 123 3.25 16.22 0.79
C PRO A 123 4.71 16.53 1.08
N GLU A 124 5.11 16.51 2.35
CA GLU A 124 6.49 16.84 2.78
C GLU A 124 7.53 15.90 2.18
N THR A 125 7.18 14.62 1.99
CA THR A 125 8.10 13.65 1.37
C THR A 125 8.30 13.97 -0.10
N VAL A 126 7.22 14.30 -0.84
CA VAL A 126 7.29 14.62 -2.27
C VAL A 126 8.03 15.94 -2.48
N LEU A 127 7.72 16.97 -1.67
CA LEU A 127 8.42 18.25 -1.69
C LEU A 127 9.92 18.12 -1.45
N ARG A 128 10.29 17.37 -0.41
CA ARG A 128 11.71 17.11 -0.10
C ARG A 128 12.42 16.36 -1.22
N THR A 129 11.76 15.38 -1.84
CA THR A 129 12.32 14.64 -2.99
C THR A 129 12.49 15.56 -4.19
N ALA A 130 11.48 16.36 -4.55
CA ALA A 130 11.54 17.31 -5.65
C ALA A 130 12.64 18.38 -5.42
N GLN A 131 12.74 18.91 -4.21
CA GLN A 131 13.80 19.88 -3.85
C GLN A 131 15.18 19.25 -4.00
N ARG A 132 15.39 18.02 -3.49
CA ARG A 132 16.68 17.31 -3.62
C ARG A 132 17.08 17.11 -5.08
N LEU A 133 16.14 16.74 -5.93
CA LEU A 133 16.38 16.58 -7.37
C LEU A 133 16.84 17.91 -8.02
N ARG A 134 16.15 19.01 -7.71
CA ARG A 134 16.53 20.34 -8.21
C ARG A 134 17.89 20.80 -7.71
N ASP A 135 18.16 20.61 -6.42
CA ASP A 135 19.45 20.97 -5.81
C ASP A 135 20.62 20.21 -6.45
N ALA A 136 20.35 18.99 -6.94
CA ALA A 136 21.30 18.16 -7.68
C ALA A 136 21.33 18.44 -9.20
N GLY A 137 20.59 19.44 -9.67
CA GLY A 137 20.60 19.83 -11.08
C GLY A 137 19.70 18.99 -12.00
N HIS A 138 18.79 18.17 -11.45
CA HIS A 138 17.80 17.45 -12.25
C HIS A 138 16.63 18.33 -12.64
N GLN A 139 16.12 18.16 -13.85
CA GLN A 139 14.77 18.59 -14.19
C GLN A 139 13.76 17.71 -13.45
N VAL A 140 12.72 18.30 -12.89
CA VAL A 140 11.69 17.59 -12.11
C VAL A 140 10.43 17.46 -12.94
N HIS A 141 10.13 16.26 -13.38
CA HIS A 141 8.90 15.92 -14.09
C HIS A 141 7.93 15.20 -13.15
N VAL A 142 6.67 15.61 -13.13
CA VAL A 142 5.64 15.01 -12.27
C VAL A 142 4.55 14.39 -13.13
N TYR A 143 4.25 13.13 -12.88
CA TYR A 143 3.16 12.38 -13.51
C TYR A 143 2.14 12.00 -12.43
N ALA A 144 0.99 12.66 -12.44
CA ALA A 144 -0.10 12.41 -11.51
C ALA A 144 -1.20 11.59 -12.18
N LEU A 145 -1.42 10.33 -11.74
CA LEU A 145 -2.45 9.49 -12.33
C LEU A 145 -3.83 9.86 -11.80
N ALA A 146 -4.69 10.30 -12.67
CA ALA A 146 -6.09 10.62 -12.38
C ALA A 146 -6.96 9.37 -12.58
N VAL A 147 -7.18 8.64 -11.50
CA VAL A 147 -7.96 7.38 -11.51
C VAL A 147 -9.07 7.47 -10.45
N PRO A 148 -10.34 7.19 -10.80
CA PRO A 148 -11.43 7.17 -9.83
C PRO A 148 -11.13 6.24 -8.64
N SER A 149 -11.51 6.64 -7.42
CA SER A 149 -11.17 5.90 -6.21
C SER A 149 -11.72 4.46 -6.22
N ALA A 150 -12.94 4.26 -6.73
CA ALA A 150 -13.53 2.93 -6.88
C ALA A 150 -12.73 2.02 -7.82
N VAL A 151 -12.14 2.59 -8.90
CA VAL A 151 -11.31 1.84 -9.85
C VAL A 151 -9.99 1.43 -9.22
N SER A 152 -9.33 2.35 -8.54
CA SER A 152 -8.05 2.05 -7.88
C SER A 152 -8.22 1.15 -6.66
N ARG A 153 -9.31 1.30 -5.89
CA ARG A 153 -9.63 0.41 -4.77
C ARG A 153 -9.86 -1.02 -5.26
N LEU A 154 -10.64 -1.21 -6.33
CA LEU A 154 -10.79 -2.53 -6.95
C LEU A 154 -9.44 -3.06 -7.45
N GLY A 155 -8.57 -2.19 -7.99
CA GLY A 155 -7.22 -2.56 -8.42
C GLY A 155 -6.34 -3.11 -7.28
N THR A 156 -6.53 -2.66 -6.02
CA THR A 156 -5.82 -3.26 -4.87
C THR A 156 -6.33 -4.67 -4.57
N VAL A 157 -7.64 -4.89 -4.68
CA VAL A 157 -8.27 -6.20 -4.48
C VAL A 157 -7.87 -7.16 -5.59
N GLN A 158 -7.89 -6.73 -6.86
CA GLN A 158 -7.45 -7.53 -8.01
C GLN A 158 -6.00 -8.02 -7.84
N ARG A 159 -5.08 -7.14 -7.40
CA ARG A 159 -3.69 -7.52 -7.15
C ARG A 159 -3.58 -8.57 -6.05
N TYR A 160 -4.33 -8.41 -4.96
CA TYR A 160 -4.36 -9.38 -3.87
C TYR A 160 -4.88 -10.74 -4.34
N VAL A 161 -5.99 -10.77 -5.07
CA VAL A 161 -6.57 -12.00 -5.63
C VAL A 161 -5.59 -12.67 -6.58
N ALA A 162 -4.96 -11.92 -7.49
CA ALA A 162 -3.97 -12.48 -8.42
C ALA A 162 -2.79 -13.15 -7.69
N GLN A 163 -2.28 -12.51 -6.62
CA GLN A 163 -1.21 -13.09 -5.80
C GLN A 163 -1.66 -14.35 -5.04
N LEU A 164 -2.91 -14.38 -4.54
CA LEU A 164 -3.48 -15.58 -3.92
C LEU A 164 -3.61 -16.74 -4.92
N GLU A 165 -4.08 -16.45 -6.13
CA GLU A 165 -4.24 -17.47 -7.20
C GLU A 165 -2.87 -18.00 -7.67
N GLU A 166 -1.85 -17.16 -7.74
CA GLU A 166 -0.52 -17.53 -8.25
C GLU A 166 0.37 -18.18 -7.19
N HIS A 167 0.33 -17.67 -5.96
CA HIS A 167 1.31 -18.03 -4.91
C HIS A 167 0.68 -18.58 -3.63
N GLY A 168 -0.65 -18.66 -3.54
CA GLY A 168 -1.36 -19.07 -2.33
C GLY A 168 -1.33 -18.05 -1.19
N ALA A 169 -0.62 -16.94 -1.36
CA ALA A 169 -0.55 -15.83 -0.42
C ALA A 169 -0.39 -14.50 -1.17
N GLY A 170 -0.91 -13.41 -0.60
CA GLY A 170 -0.85 -12.11 -1.24
C GLY A 170 -0.69 -10.97 -0.24
N ARG A 171 -0.15 -9.86 -0.72
CA ARG A 171 -0.03 -8.63 0.07
C ARG A 171 -1.32 -7.83 0.00
N TRP A 172 -2.00 -7.69 1.11
CA TRP A 172 -3.15 -6.83 1.25
C TRP A 172 -2.75 -5.36 1.37
N THR A 173 -3.53 -4.48 0.76
CA THR A 173 -3.42 -3.03 0.98
C THR A 173 -4.58 -2.59 1.86
N HIS A 174 -4.28 -2.21 3.11
CA HIS A 174 -5.30 -1.69 4.01
C HIS A 174 -6.03 -0.50 3.40
N SER A 175 -7.35 -0.48 3.57
CA SER A 175 -8.24 0.56 3.02
C SER A 175 -7.80 1.97 3.39
N GLN A 176 -7.34 2.18 4.62
CA GLN A 176 -6.86 3.48 5.09
C GLN A 176 -5.71 4.03 4.25
N PHE A 177 -4.71 3.18 3.88
CA PHE A 177 -3.59 3.66 3.06
C PHE A 177 -4.00 4.09 1.66
N HIS A 178 -5.03 3.45 1.11
CA HIS A 178 -5.64 3.85 -0.15
C HIS A 178 -6.38 5.19 0.01
N ASP A 179 -7.19 5.33 1.05
CA ASP A 179 -8.05 6.50 1.28
C ASP A 179 -7.24 7.74 1.63
N ASP A 180 -6.22 7.59 2.46
CA ASP A 180 -5.27 8.67 2.75
C ASP A 180 -4.61 9.17 1.45
N ALA A 181 -4.20 8.26 0.55
CA ALA A 181 -3.59 8.65 -0.72
C ALA A 181 -4.60 9.32 -1.65
N VAL A 182 -5.84 8.84 -1.70
CA VAL A 182 -6.93 9.47 -2.48
C VAL A 182 -7.19 10.90 -1.99
N THR A 183 -7.18 11.10 -0.67
CA THR A 183 -7.48 12.40 -0.04
C THR A 183 -6.32 13.37 -0.17
N MET A 184 -5.09 12.90 0.06
CA MET A 184 -3.92 13.79 0.16
C MET A 184 -3.28 14.11 -1.20
N MET A 185 -3.49 13.28 -2.22
CA MET A 185 -2.85 13.46 -3.52
C MET A 185 -3.16 14.81 -4.18
N PRO A 186 -4.40 15.34 -4.18
CA PRO A 186 -4.68 16.66 -4.77
C PRO A 186 -3.92 17.80 -4.07
N GLU A 187 -3.88 17.78 -2.73
CA GLU A 187 -3.11 18.74 -1.94
C GLU A 187 -1.60 18.62 -2.21
N THR A 188 -1.10 17.40 -2.26
CA THR A 188 0.32 17.15 -2.55
C THR A 188 0.72 17.70 -3.91
N LEU A 189 -0.12 17.49 -4.93
CA LEU A 189 0.11 17.99 -6.27
C LEU A 189 0.09 19.53 -6.30
N GLU A 190 -0.93 20.13 -5.70
CA GLU A 190 -1.05 21.59 -5.57
C GLU A 190 0.20 22.20 -4.92
N ARG A 191 0.60 21.68 -3.76
CA ARG A 191 1.75 22.19 -3.00
C ARG A 191 3.10 22.06 -3.74
N VAL A 192 3.31 20.96 -4.46
CA VAL A 192 4.58 20.75 -5.16
C VAL A 192 4.71 21.66 -6.39
N VAL A 193 3.58 21.97 -7.03
CA VAL A 193 3.53 22.94 -8.14
C VAL A 193 3.72 24.35 -7.63
N ASP A 194 3.00 24.77 -6.57
CA ASP A 194 3.10 26.11 -5.99
C ASP A 194 4.48 26.41 -5.38
N ALA A 195 5.21 25.37 -4.97
CA ALA A 195 6.60 25.50 -4.53
C ALA A 195 7.59 25.83 -5.68
N GLY A 196 7.13 25.82 -6.95
CA GLY A 196 7.98 26.11 -8.10
C GLY A 196 9.05 25.04 -8.36
N LEU A 197 8.81 23.81 -7.91
CA LEU A 197 9.77 22.71 -7.98
C LEU A 197 9.62 21.85 -9.24
N VAL A 198 8.57 22.06 -10.03
CA VAL A 198 8.19 21.22 -11.17
C VAL A 198 8.52 21.91 -12.49
N ASP A 199 9.28 21.25 -13.36
CA ASP A 199 9.58 21.72 -14.71
C ASP A 199 8.52 21.23 -15.71
N GLU A 200 8.05 19.98 -15.56
CA GLU A 200 6.96 19.43 -16.36
C GLU A 200 5.93 18.72 -15.48
N LEU A 201 4.64 18.93 -15.75
CA LEU A 201 3.55 18.27 -15.07
C LEU A 201 2.58 17.63 -16.06
N HIS A 202 2.35 16.35 -15.88
CA HIS A 202 1.38 15.54 -16.61
C HIS A 202 0.31 14.99 -15.66
N VAL A 203 -0.95 15.25 -15.94
CA VAL A 203 -2.06 14.50 -15.35
C VAL A 203 -2.47 13.45 -16.37
N VAL A 204 -2.28 12.17 -16.02
CA VAL A 204 -2.47 11.05 -16.96
C VAL A 204 -3.58 10.10 -16.50
N ASP A 205 -4.21 9.43 -17.44
CA ASP A 205 -5.12 8.33 -17.13
C ASP A 205 -4.36 7.02 -16.82
N ARG A 206 -5.10 5.95 -16.50
CA ARG A 206 -4.53 4.63 -16.16
C ARG A 206 -3.73 4.00 -17.32
N SER A 207 -3.95 4.43 -18.55
CA SER A 207 -3.20 3.95 -19.72
C SER A 207 -1.88 4.71 -19.93
N GLY A 208 -1.69 5.83 -19.25
CA GLY A 208 -0.57 6.75 -19.42
C GLY A 208 -0.84 7.85 -20.44
N ARG A 209 -2.10 7.97 -20.95
CA ARG A 209 -2.47 9.05 -21.86
C ARG A 209 -2.66 10.34 -21.07
N ASP A 210 -2.10 11.44 -21.58
CA ASP A 210 -2.28 12.76 -21.02
C ASP A 210 -3.75 13.21 -21.06
N LEU A 211 -4.25 13.59 -19.90
CA LEU A 211 -5.52 14.30 -19.73
C LEU A 211 -5.29 15.80 -19.65
N TYR A 212 -4.12 16.18 -19.11
CA TYR A 212 -3.70 17.55 -18.96
C TYR A 212 -2.17 17.63 -18.91
N ILE A 213 -1.61 18.60 -19.64
CA ILE A 213 -0.19 18.96 -19.54
C ILE A 213 -0.14 20.43 -19.09
N ALA A 214 0.58 20.69 -18.00
CA ALA A 214 0.69 22.05 -17.47
C ALA A 214 1.44 22.95 -18.43
N GLN A 215 0.93 24.15 -18.61
CA GLN A 215 1.60 25.21 -19.34
C GLN A 215 2.51 26.02 -18.40
N PRO A 216 3.53 26.72 -18.91
CA PRO A 216 4.34 27.62 -18.10
C PRO A 216 3.46 28.61 -17.33
N GLY A 217 3.67 28.72 -16.02
CA GLY A 217 2.87 29.55 -15.13
C GLY A 217 1.58 28.90 -14.61
N THR A 218 1.36 27.60 -14.83
CA THR A 218 0.28 26.86 -14.18
C THR A 218 0.43 26.93 -12.68
N ASP A 219 -0.64 27.34 -11.98
CA ASP A 219 -0.71 27.30 -10.52
C ASP A 219 -1.13 25.89 -10.01
N GLY A 220 -0.85 25.62 -8.74
CA GLY A 220 -1.19 24.37 -8.11
C GLY A 220 -2.68 24.07 -8.09
N ALA A 221 -3.53 25.11 -7.97
CA ALA A 221 -4.96 24.97 -8.00
C ALA A 221 -5.48 24.51 -9.38
N ALA A 222 -4.85 24.93 -10.48
CA ALA A 222 -5.17 24.44 -11.83
C ALA A 222 -4.77 22.96 -11.99
N ALA A 223 -3.59 22.59 -11.50
CA ALA A 223 -3.12 21.21 -11.49
C ALA A 223 -4.07 20.28 -10.68
N ARG A 224 -4.47 20.73 -9.50
CA ARG A 224 -5.46 20.05 -8.66
C ARG A 224 -6.80 19.86 -9.38
N ARG A 225 -7.35 20.90 -10.00
CA ARG A 225 -8.61 20.82 -10.76
C ARG A 225 -8.50 19.81 -11.89
N ALA A 226 -7.39 19.79 -12.63
CA ALA A 226 -7.17 18.81 -13.70
C ALA A 226 -7.17 17.37 -13.17
N LEU A 227 -6.49 17.13 -12.05
CA LEU A 227 -6.50 15.83 -11.36
C LEU A 227 -7.91 15.44 -10.92
N ASP A 228 -8.64 16.35 -10.27
CA ASP A 228 -9.98 16.07 -9.73
C ASP A 228 -10.97 15.75 -10.88
N VAL A 229 -10.92 16.48 -11.99
CA VAL A 229 -11.75 16.20 -13.18
C VAL A 229 -11.42 14.81 -13.76
N GLY A 230 -10.13 14.48 -13.91
CA GLY A 230 -9.73 13.18 -14.45
C GLY A 230 -10.07 11.99 -13.54
N ARG A 231 -10.32 12.23 -12.24
CA ARG A 231 -10.72 11.21 -11.25
C ARG A 231 -12.24 10.99 -11.18
N THR A 232 -13.02 11.70 -11.98
CA THR A 232 -14.49 11.51 -12.02
C THR A 232 -14.87 10.27 -12.83
N LEU A 233 -16.03 9.70 -12.53
CA LEU A 233 -16.59 8.58 -13.31
C LEU A 233 -17.05 9.01 -14.70
N GLN A 234 -17.16 10.31 -14.99
CA GLN A 234 -17.53 10.83 -16.31
C GLN A 234 -16.55 10.45 -17.41
N THR A 235 -15.31 10.14 -17.05
CA THR A 235 -14.28 9.66 -17.98
C THR A 235 -14.38 8.16 -18.28
N MET A 236 -15.26 7.43 -17.55
CA MET A 236 -15.39 5.98 -17.66
C MET A 236 -16.29 5.62 -18.85
N THR A 237 -15.78 4.78 -19.75
CA THR A 237 -16.58 4.24 -20.85
C THR A 237 -17.54 3.13 -20.37
N PRO A 238 -18.67 2.88 -21.06
CA PRO A 238 -19.59 1.77 -20.71
C PRO A 238 -18.88 0.41 -20.64
N GLN A 239 -17.92 0.17 -21.52
CA GLN A 239 -17.13 -1.05 -21.53
C GLN A 239 -16.23 -1.16 -20.27
N ALA A 240 -15.56 -0.07 -19.87
CA ALA A 240 -14.76 -0.04 -18.65
C ALA A 240 -15.62 -0.24 -17.40
N ALA A 241 -16.82 0.32 -17.38
CA ALA A 241 -17.80 0.15 -16.30
C ALA A 241 -18.27 -1.31 -16.21
N THR A 242 -18.61 -1.93 -17.33
CA THR A 242 -18.98 -3.36 -17.39
C THR A 242 -17.83 -4.25 -16.88
N SER A 243 -16.60 -4.00 -17.34
CA SER A 243 -15.43 -4.75 -16.88
C SER A 243 -15.19 -4.57 -15.38
N TRP A 244 -15.41 -3.37 -14.84
CA TRP A 244 -15.29 -3.12 -13.40
C TRP A 244 -16.28 -3.97 -12.58
N VAL A 245 -17.56 -4.03 -13.02
CA VAL A 245 -18.60 -4.82 -12.35
C VAL A 245 -18.26 -6.31 -12.38
N GLN A 246 -17.82 -6.82 -13.54
CA GLN A 246 -17.40 -8.23 -13.70
C GLN A 246 -16.24 -8.58 -12.75
N GLU A 247 -15.23 -7.73 -12.70
CA GLU A 247 -14.06 -7.94 -11.84
C GLU A 247 -14.42 -7.82 -10.35
N TYR A 248 -15.27 -6.88 -9.96
CA TYR A 248 -15.78 -6.81 -8.59
C TYR A 248 -16.50 -8.09 -8.19
N ALA A 249 -17.38 -8.61 -9.05
CA ALA A 249 -18.11 -9.85 -8.80
C ALA A 249 -17.15 -11.06 -8.70
N ARG A 250 -16.15 -11.14 -9.61
CA ARG A 250 -15.13 -12.20 -9.60
C ARG A 250 -14.31 -12.16 -8.30
N CYS A 251 -13.74 -11.03 -7.97
CA CYS A 251 -12.92 -10.88 -6.77
C CYS A 251 -13.70 -11.17 -5.49
N SER A 252 -14.95 -10.68 -5.41
CA SER A 252 -15.82 -10.93 -4.27
C SER A 252 -16.07 -12.43 -4.09
N ARG A 253 -16.35 -13.15 -5.17
CA ARG A 253 -16.56 -14.60 -5.14
C ARG A 253 -15.29 -15.33 -4.67
N VAL A 254 -14.14 -15.07 -5.30
CA VAL A 254 -12.87 -15.75 -4.96
C VAL A 254 -12.53 -15.57 -3.48
N LEU A 255 -12.60 -14.33 -2.96
CA LEU A 255 -12.24 -14.05 -1.58
C LEU A 255 -13.21 -14.67 -0.57
N LEU A 256 -14.52 -14.69 -0.87
CA LEU A 256 -15.51 -15.25 0.04
C LEU A 256 -15.55 -16.78 -0.01
N GLU A 257 -15.25 -17.41 -1.16
CA GLU A 257 -15.10 -18.85 -1.30
C GLU A 257 -13.83 -19.36 -0.59
N ALA A 258 -12.73 -18.62 -0.66
CA ALA A 258 -11.50 -18.89 0.09
C ALA A 258 -11.66 -18.77 1.60
N SER A 259 -12.88 -18.53 2.10
CA SER A 259 -13.19 -18.29 3.51
C SER A 259 -12.39 -17.12 4.11
N GLU A 260 -12.04 -16.13 3.29
CA GLU A 260 -11.39 -14.90 3.75
C GLU A 260 -12.32 -14.17 4.72
N LYS A 261 -12.00 -14.25 6.00
CA LYS A 261 -12.78 -13.65 7.10
C LYS A 261 -12.13 -12.40 7.67
N ASN A 262 -11.08 -11.89 7.00
CA ASN A 262 -10.46 -10.65 7.44
C ASN A 262 -11.48 -9.51 7.36
N PRO A 263 -11.78 -8.83 8.48
CA PRO A 263 -12.80 -7.77 8.52
C PRO A 263 -12.51 -6.62 7.55
N ASP A 264 -11.24 -6.26 7.33
CA ASP A 264 -10.84 -5.18 6.40
C ASP A 264 -11.11 -5.58 4.94
N VAL A 265 -10.89 -6.84 4.57
CA VAL A 265 -11.23 -7.37 3.24
C VAL A 265 -12.74 -7.28 3.01
N VAL A 266 -13.53 -7.78 3.94
CA VAL A 266 -14.99 -7.77 3.81
C VAL A 266 -15.55 -6.34 3.82
N ALA A 267 -15.02 -5.45 4.64
CA ALA A 267 -15.38 -4.04 4.66
C ALA A 267 -15.03 -3.33 3.34
N THR A 268 -13.86 -3.63 2.78
CA THR A 268 -13.42 -3.08 1.48
C THR A 268 -14.34 -3.54 0.34
N LEU A 269 -14.72 -4.83 0.30
CA LEU A 269 -15.67 -5.33 -0.70
C LEU A 269 -17.04 -4.68 -0.57
N ALA A 270 -17.51 -4.46 0.66
CA ALA A 270 -18.79 -3.79 0.90
C ALA A 270 -18.77 -2.33 0.47
N GLU A 271 -17.68 -1.61 0.71
CA GLU A 271 -17.50 -0.23 0.24
C GLU A 271 -17.48 -0.17 -1.28
N LEU A 272 -16.75 -1.08 -1.95
CA LEU A 272 -16.76 -1.21 -3.41
C LEU A 272 -18.17 -1.47 -3.95
N GLY A 273 -18.95 -2.30 -3.26
CA GLY A 273 -20.36 -2.54 -3.65
C GLY A 273 -21.19 -1.26 -3.63
N ARG A 274 -21.03 -0.41 -2.61
CA ARG A 274 -21.70 0.90 -2.55
C ARG A 274 -21.24 1.86 -3.64
N GLN A 275 -19.94 1.91 -3.91
CA GLN A 275 -19.35 2.73 -4.99
C GLN A 275 -19.67 2.22 -6.38
N GLY A 276 -20.09 0.96 -6.51
CA GLY A 276 -20.37 0.30 -7.78
C GLY A 276 -21.68 0.71 -8.44
N GLU A 277 -22.64 1.26 -7.68
CA GLU A 277 -23.95 1.60 -8.23
C GLU A 277 -23.88 2.62 -9.39
N PRO A 278 -23.22 3.78 -9.26
CA PRO A 278 -23.09 4.71 -10.39
C PRO A 278 -22.22 4.12 -11.53
N ILE A 279 -21.33 3.17 -11.24
CA ILE A 279 -20.54 2.50 -12.27
C ILE A 279 -21.41 1.52 -13.05
N ALA A 280 -22.27 0.75 -12.40
CA ALA A 280 -23.22 -0.13 -13.10
C ALA A 280 -24.21 0.66 -13.94
N GLN A 281 -24.64 1.84 -13.50
CA GLN A 281 -25.45 2.76 -14.31
C GLN A 281 -24.67 3.24 -15.56
N ALA A 282 -23.39 3.58 -15.41
CA ALA A 282 -22.53 3.97 -16.52
C ALA A 282 -22.28 2.82 -17.53
N ALA A 283 -22.38 1.56 -17.10
CA ALA A 283 -22.33 0.39 -17.97
C ALA A 283 -23.58 0.29 -18.89
N GLY A 284 -24.72 0.84 -18.46
CA GLY A 284 -25.93 0.98 -19.27
C GLY A 284 -26.62 -0.34 -19.61
N THR A 285 -26.37 -1.42 -18.85
CA THR A 285 -26.96 -2.74 -19.12
C THR A 285 -27.58 -3.36 -17.86
N ASP A 286 -28.76 -3.99 -18.03
CA ASP A 286 -29.42 -4.72 -16.92
C ASP A 286 -28.55 -5.87 -16.40
N VAL A 287 -27.71 -6.44 -17.23
CA VAL A 287 -26.78 -7.52 -16.88
C VAL A 287 -25.74 -7.01 -15.85
N ALA A 288 -25.15 -5.84 -16.09
CA ALA A 288 -24.19 -5.25 -15.14
C ALA A 288 -24.86 -4.90 -13.81
N ALA A 289 -26.08 -4.35 -13.84
CA ALA A 289 -26.85 -4.04 -12.65
C ALA A 289 -27.19 -5.30 -11.84
N ALA A 290 -27.62 -6.37 -12.49
CA ALA A 290 -27.91 -7.66 -11.86
C ALA A 290 -26.64 -8.28 -11.24
N GLN A 291 -25.53 -8.31 -11.98
CA GLN A 291 -24.24 -8.85 -11.48
C GLN A 291 -23.75 -8.09 -10.25
N LEU A 292 -23.83 -6.74 -10.25
CA LEU A 292 -23.48 -5.94 -9.09
C LEU A 292 -24.37 -6.29 -7.90
N SER A 293 -25.69 -6.36 -8.10
CA SER A 293 -26.68 -6.66 -7.05
C SER A 293 -26.40 -8.01 -6.39
N ASP A 294 -26.12 -9.06 -7.17
CA ASP A 294 -25.82 -10.39 -6.69
C ASP A 294 -24.52 -10.44 -5.90
N ALA A 295 -23.48 -9.76 -6.38
CA ALA A 295 -22.20 -9.66 -5.68
C ALA A 295 -22.35 -8.91 -4.35
N VAL A 296 -23.06 -7.77 -4.34
CA VAL A 296 -23.36 -7.00 -3.13
C VAL A 296 -24.15 -7.81 -2.10
N ALA A 297 -25.17 -8.57 -2.54
CA ALA A 297 -25.93 -9.43 -1.65
C ALA A 297 -25.06 -10.53 -1.02
N THR A 298 -24.10 -11.07 -1.76
CA THR A 298 -23.16 -12.06 -1.26
C THR A 298 -22.21 -11.47 -0.23
N VAL A 299 -21.61 -10.31 -0.51
CA VAL A 299 -20.74 -9.58 0.41
C VAL A 299 -21.49 -9.19 1.69
N ARG A 300 -22.73 -8.74 1.59
CA ARG A 300 -23.55 -8.39 2.76
C ARG A 300 -23.81 -9.59 3.67
N ARG A 301 -24.03 -10.77 3.10
CA ARG A 301 -24.15 -12.01 3.90
C ARG A 301 -22.87 -12.31 4.67
N ALA A 302 -21.71 -12.16 4.04
CA ALA A 302 -20.44 -12.34 4.69
C ALA A 302 -20.18 -11.32 5.82
N GLN A 303 -20.55 -10.05 5.62
CA GLN A 303 -20.47 -9.02 6.67
C GLN A 303 -21.24 -9.40 7.92
N LEU A 304 -22.48 -9.92 7.75
CA LEU A 304 -23.31 -10.36 8.87
C LEU A 304 -22.71 -11.56 9.61
N GLN A 305 -21.93 -12.40 8.95
CA GLN A 305 -21.21 -13.51 9.58
C GLN A 305 -20.00 -13.05 10.38
N VAL A 306 -19.23 -12.09 9.86
CA VAL A 306 -18.07 -11.49 10.55
C VAL A 306 -18.51 -10.67 11.77
N ALA A 307 -19.65 -9.97 11.68
CA ALA A 307 -20.18 -9.14 12.77
C ALA A 307 -20.80 -9.96 13.92
N ARG A 308 -21.05 -11.27 13.75
CA ARG A 308 -21.60 -12.11 14.83
C ARG A 308 -20.50 -12.35 15.87
N PRO A 309 -20.73 -12.04 17.16
CA PRO A 309 -19.81 -12.42 18.22
C PRO A 309 -19.63 -13.94 18.17
N ARG A 310 -18.38 -14.39 18.18
CA ARG A 310 -18.06 -15.83 18.33
C ARG A 310 -18.76 -16.30 19.60
N PRO A 311 -19.62 -17.36 19.56
CA PRO A 311 -20.13 -17.92 20.79
C PRO A 311 -18.90 -18.30 21.62
N LEU A 312 -18.84 -17.79 22.85
CA LEU A 312 -17.84 -18.23 23.83
C LEU A 312 -17.92 -19.75 23.81
N ALA A 313 -16.82 -20.42 23.42
CA ALA A 313 -16.71 -21.85 23.52
C ALA A 313 -17.14 -22.19 24.93
N ALA A 314 -18.21 -23.01 25.06
CA ALA A 314 -18.65 -23.48 26.35
C ALA A 314 -17.43 -24.11 26.99
N GLY A 315 -16.87 -23.46 28.01
CA GLY A 315 -15.77 -24.02 28.78
C GLY A 315 -16.22 -25.41 29.30
N PRO A 316 -15.30 -26.35 29.44
CA PRO A 316 -15.65 -27.65 29.94
C PRO A 316 -16.48 -27.48 31.22
N ALA A 317 -17.66 -28.13 31.24
CA ALA A 317 -18.60 -28.08 32.35
C ALA A 317 -17.82 -28.24 33.66
N ALA A 318 -17.95 -27.26 34.56
CA ALA A 318 -17.32 -27.32 35.87
C ALA A 318 -17.75 -28.62 36.54
N SER A 319 -16.87 -29.61 36.49
CA SER A 319 -16.96 -30.82 37.26
C SER A 319 -17.00 -30.37 38.72
N SER A 320 -18.14 -30.59 39.37
CA SER A 320 -18.36 -30.28 40.77
C SER A 320 -17.29 -30.93 41.65
N LEU A 321 -16.29 -30.15 42.03
CA LEU A 321 -15.31 -30.54 43.03
C LEU A 321 -16.06 -30.57 44.36
N ARG A 322 -16.48 -31.77 44.82
CA ARG A 322 -16.90 -31.96 46.21
C ARG A 322 -15.67 -31.74 47.10
N ILE A 323 -15.63 -30.63 47.80
CA ILE A 323 -14.67 -30.38 48.83
C ILE A 323 -15.05 -31.31 50.01
N HIS A 324 -14.27 -32.35 50.25
CA HIS A 324 -14.30 -33.12 51.48
C HIS A 324 -13.61 -32.25 52.54
N LEU A 325 -14.40 -31.75 53.49
CA LEU A 325 -13.92 -31.19 54.74
C LEU A 325 -13.37 -32.32 55.63
N GLY A 326 -12.09 -32.62 55.51
CA GLY A 326 -11.34 -33.49 56.42
C GLY A 326 -10.91 -32.71 57.66
N GLU A 327 -11.09 -33.40 58.79
CA GLU A 327 -10.94 -32.98 60.18
C GLU A 327 -9.62 -32.26 60.50
N ARG A 328 -9.70 -31.33 61.49
CA ARG A 328 -8.57 -30.62 62.09
C ARG A 328 -7.70 -31.58 62.89
N PRO A 329 -6.36 -31.60 62.79
CA PRO A 329 -5.49 -32.16 63.79
C PRO A 329 -5.21 -31.16 64.93
N ARG A 330 -5.16 -31.74 66.13
CA ARG A 330 -4.96 -31.06 67.42
C ARG A 330 -3.57 -30.49 67.53
N ASN A 331 -3.56 -29.37 68.23
CA ASN A 331 -2.47 -28.57 68.75
C ASN A 331 -1.50 -29.44 69.61
N VAL A 332 -0.19 -29.40 69.34
CA VAL A 332 0.88 -29.76 70.27
C VAL A 332 1.94 -28.67 70.18
N GLY A 333 2.20 -28.08 71.33
CA GLY A 333 3.03 -26.93 71.57
C GLY A 333 4.55 -27.20 71.53
N PRO A 334 5.38 -26.18 71.88
CA PRO A 334 6.71 -25.99 71.33
C PRO A 334 7.84 -26.69 72.12
N SER A 335 8.87 -27.16 71.47
CA SER A 335 10.16 -27.40 72.08
C SER A 335 11.28 -26.59 71.42
N ARG A 336 12.05 -25.97 72.31
CA ARG A 336 13.22 -25.14 72.09
C ARG A 336 14.43 -25.97 71.64
N GLY A 337 15.31 -25.34 70.85
CA GLY A 337 16.67 -25.81 70.65
C GLY A 337 17.39 -25.09 69.50
N GLY A 338 18.11 -24.04 69.78
CA GLY A 338 19.19 -23.58 68.93
C GLY A 338 20.52 -24.16 69.47
N PRO A 339 21.71 -23.69 69.08
CA PRO A 339 22.20 -23.02 67.91
C PRO A 339 23.49 -23.66 67.33
N SER A 340 24.09 -23.07 66.29
CA SER A 340 25.55 -23.00 66.00
C SER A 340 25.84 -23.26 64.50
N ILE A 341 26.29 -22.29 63.73
CA ILE A 341 27.63 -21.72 63.44
C ILE A 341 28.50 -22.64 62.53
N GLU A 342 29.11 -21.95 61.55
CA GLU A 342 30.30 -22.27 60.71
C GLU A 342 30.04 -23.13 59.44
N ARG A 343 30.44 -22.74 58.22
CA ARG A 343 31.50 -21.79 57.65
C ARG A 343 31.08 -21.32 56.29
#